data_0c17ea527701a5f06f79f4e63fa81172
#
_entry.id   0c17ea527701a5f06f79f4e63fa81172
#
_cell.length_a   1.000
_cell.length_b   1.000
_cell.length_c   1.000
_cell.angle_alpha   90.00
_cell.angle_beta   90.00
_cell.angle_gamma   90.00
#
_symmetry.space_group_name_H-M   'P 1'
#
loop_
_entity.id
_entity.type
_entity.pdbx_description
1 polymer ?
#
loop_
_entity_poly.entity_id
_entity_poly.type
_entity_poly.pdbx_seq_one_letter_code
_entity_poly.pdbx_strand_id
1 'polypeptide(L)'
;MNNTTKLIIVAVGGQGNLLASKILGEAALEAGVKMQMSEIHGMAQRGGVVESAIIFGDAKSSIISDGEADILLGFEPLESLRAVSKCSKDTEIITNTKPLQPFTSAIGLAKYPEKEEIENILKSKSKKFLGFNASELAVEAGTSLSLNMVLLGALLQRKIIPLEKELIQKTIKEKTKKEFAEINLKAFELGFKKAEELG
;
A
#
# COMPACT_ATOMS: atom_id res chain seq x y z
N MET A 1 6.82 -17.76 19.60
CA MET A 1 6.21 -16.50 19.15
C MET A 1 5.68 -16.77 17.77
N ASN A 2 4.39 -16.56 17.50
CA ASN A 2 3.86 -16.69 16.14
C ASN A 2 4.48 -15.57 15.30
N ASN A 3 5.32 -15.96 14.34
CA ASN A 3 6.01 -15.00 13.47
C ASN A 3 5.05 -14.61 12.34
N THR A 4 4.10 -13.71 12.65
CA THR A 4 3.16 -13.15 11.67
C THR A 4 3.59 -11.74 11.29
N THR A 5 3.40 -11.36 10.02
CA THR A 5 3.61 -9.99 9.55
C THR A 5 2.26 -9.40 9.15
N LYS A 6 1.92 -8.26 9.74
CA LYS A 6 0.62 -7.60 9.61
C LYS A 6 0.75 -6.35 8.73
N LEU A 7 0.18 -6.41 7.54
CA LEU A 7 0.16 -5.34 6.54
C LEU A 7 -1.24 -4.76 6.40
N ILE A 8 -1.36 -3.45 6.52
CA ILE A 8 -2.56 -2.69 6.14
C ILE A 8 -2.28 -1.91 4.86
N ILE A 9 -3.15 -2.08 3.87
CA ILE A 9 -3.14 -1.27 2.65
C ILE A 9 -4.37 -0.37 2.68
N VAL A 10 -4.16 0.93 2.51
CA VAL A 10 -5.25 1.91 2.48
C VAL A 10 -5.21 2.74 1.20
N ALA A 11 -6.38 2.95 0.63
CA ALA A 11 -6.52 3.61 -0.66
C ALA A 11 -7.89 4.30 -0.80
N VAL A 12 -7.98 5.19 -1.76
CA VAL A 12 -9.25 5.65 -2.31
C VAL A 12 -9.71 4.65 -3.38
N GLY A 13 -11.00 4.35 -3.42
CA GLY A 13 -11.58 3.45 -4.42
C GLY A 13 -11.21 3.85 -5.85
N GLY A 14 -10.66 2.91 -6.62
CA GLY A 14 -10.13 3.10 -7.97
C GLY A 14 -8.60 3.15 -8.06
N GLN A 15 -7.85 3.24 -6.96
CA GLN A 15 -6.38 3.26 -6.97
C GLN A 15 -5.73 1.87 -7.10
N GLY A 16 -6.51 0.80 -7.23
CA GLY A 16 -6.00 -0.55 -7.49
C GLY A 16 -5.54 -1.32 -6.25
N ASN A 17 -6.10 -1.01 -5.07
CA ASN A 17 -5.85 -1.75 -3.82
C ASN A 17 -6.14 -3.25 -4.00
N LEU A 18 -7.31 -3.60 -4.55
CA LEU A 18 -7.70 -4.99 -4.83
C LEU A 18 -6.68 -5.74 -5.68
N LEU A 19 -6.11 -5.08 -6.70
CA LEU A 19 -5.11 -5.71 -7.55
C LEU A 19 -3.80 -5.93 -6.79
N ALA A 20 -3.37 -4.96 -5.97
CA ALA A 20 -2.19 -5.10 -5.13
C ALA A 20 -2.33 -6.25 -4.14
N SER A 21 -3.45 -6.31 -3.41
CA SER A 21 -3.78 -7.39 -2.47
C SER A 21 -3.84 -8.75 -3.16
N LYS A 22 -4.45 -8.83 -4.35
CA LYS A 22 -4.51 -10.06 -5.14
C LYS A 22 -3.11 -10.55 -5.55
N ILE A 23 -2.23 -9.65 -6.01
CA ILE A 23 -0.86 -10.02 -6.39
C ILE A 23 -0.10 -10.59 -5.19
N LEU A 24 -0.21 -9.95 -4.01
CA LEU A 24 0.40 -10.47 -2.78
C LEU A 24 -0.16 -11.84 -2.40
N GLY A 25 -1.49 -12.02 -2.52
CA GLY A 25 -2.16 -13.30 -2.23
C GLY A 25 -1.73 -14.44 -3.15
N GLU A 26 -1.69 -14.18 -4.44
CA GLU A 26 -1.28 -15.19 -5.45
C GLU A 26 0.21 -15.55 -5.27
N ALA A 27 1.07 -14.56 -5.00
CA ALA A 27 2.48 -14.81 -4.71
C ALA A 27 2.66 -15.60 -3.40
N ALA A 28 1.91 -15.29 -2.35
CA ALA A 28 1.96 -16.05 -1.09
C ALA A 28 1.52 -17.50 -1.28
N LEU A 29 0.47 -17.73 -2.07
CA LEU A 29 0.00 -19.07 -2.41
C LEU A 29 1.07 -19.87 -3.15
N GLU A 30 1.72 -19.27 -4.16
CA GLU A 30 2.78 -19.91 -4.92
C GLU A 30 4.03 -20.21 -4.06
N ALA A 31 4.36 -19.30 -3.13
CA ALA A 31 5.47 -19.50 -2.19
C ALA A 31 5.16 -20.50 -1.07
N GLY A 32 3.92 -20.99 -0.96
CA GLY A 32 3.48 -21.81 0.18
C GLY A 32 3.45 -21.05 1.50
N VAL A 33 3.39 -19.72 1.45
CA VAL A 33 3.27 -18.86 2.63
C VAL A 33 1.82 -18.78 3.07
N LYS A 34 1.54 -19.19 4.31
CA LYS A 34 0.19 -19.00 4.88
C LYS A 34 -0.14 -17.52 4.93
N MET A 35 -1.35 -17.17 4.54
CA MET A 35 -1.83 -15.79 4.54
C MET A 35 -3.33 -15.73 4.82
N GLN A 36 -3.75 -14.72 5.54
CA GLN A 36 -5.16 -14.34 5.65
C GLN A 36 -5.34 -12.90 5.17
N MET A 37 -6.46 -12.63 4.52
CA MET A 37 -6.79 -11.31 4.00
C MET A 37 -8.26 -11.00 4.25
N SER A 38 -8.53 -9.74 4.59
CA SER A 38 -9.87 -9.17 4.59
C SER A 38 -9.85 -7.80 3.95
N GLU A 39 -11.00 -7.39 3.42
CA GLU A 39 -11.17 -6.09 2.78
C GLU A 39 -12.41 -5.40 3.35
N ILE A 40 -12.26 -4.11 3.59
CA ILE A 40 -13.34 -3.23 4.03
C ILE A 40 -13.48 -2.13 3.00
N HIS A 41 -14.69 -1.99 2.47
CA HIS A 41 -15.03 -0.95 1.53
C HIS A 41 -15.98 0.05 2.18
N GLY A 42 -15.69 1.34 2.03
CA GLY A 42 -16.66 2.37 2.35
C GLY A 42 -17.90 2.29 1.48
N MET A 43 -19.04 2.84 1.94
CA MET A 43 -20.34 2.80 1.23
C MET A 43 -20.34 3.51 -0.13
N ALA A 44 -19.36 4.39 -0.40
CA ALA A 44 -19.22 5.07 -1.67
C ALA A 44 -18.58 4.15 -2.72
N GLN A 45 -19.28 3.90 -3.84
CA GLN A 45 -18.76 3.05 -4.93
C GLN A 45 -17.49 3.60 -5.62
N ARG A 46 -17.29 4.93 -5.58
CA ARG A 46 -16.09 5.61 -6.07
C ARG A 46 -15.68 6.68 -5.09
N GLY A 47 -14.36 6.83 -4.88
CA GLY A 47 -13.84 7.82 -3.94
C GLY A 47 -14.02 7.48 -2.46
N GLY A 48 -14.57 6.30 -2.12
CA GLY A 48 -14.66 5.79 -0.76
C GLY A 48 -13.35 5.17 -0.29
N VAL A 49 -13.20 5.06 1.02
CA VAL A 49 -12.06 4.36 1.64
C VAL A 49 -12.08 2.88 1.27
N VAL A 50 -10.95 2.35 0.92
CA VAL A 50 -10.72 0.91 0.76
C VAL A 50 -9.54 0.52 1.66
N GLU A 51 -9.78 -0.40 2.58
CA GLU A 51 -8.76 -0.95 3.46
C GLU A 51 -8.65 -2.45 3.24
N SER A 52 -7.43 -2.94 3.03
CA SER A 52 -7.12 -4.37 3.01
C SER A 52 -6.18 -4.69 4.18
N ALA A 53 -6.58 -5.62 5.02
CA ALA A 53 -5.74 -6.19 6.07
C ALA A 53 -5.19 -7.53 5.57
N ILE A 54 -3.86 -7.68 5.57
CA ILE A 54 -3.15 -8.88 5.13
C ILE A 54 -2.24 -9.34 6.27
N ILE A 55 -2.37 -10.60 6.67
CA ILE A 55 -1.52 -11.21 7.69
C ILE A 55 -0.80 -12.40 7.07
N PHE A 56 0.51 -12.30 6.93
CA PHE A 56 1.38 -13.41 6.55
C PHE A 56 1.73 -14.25 7.78
N GLY A 57 1.74 -15.56 7.65
CA GLY A 57 2.01 -16.51 8.71
C GLY A 57 0.76 -17.22 9.24
N ASP A 58 0.90 -17.91 10.35
CA ASP A 58 -0.17 -18.74 10.91
C ASP A 58 -1.11 -17.92 11.82
N ALA A 59 -1.98 -17.13 11.20
CA ALA A 59 -2.97 -16.31 11.87
C ALA A 59 -4.34 -17.00 11.92
N LYS A 60 -5.08 -16.78 13.00
CA LYS A 60 -6.45 -17.31 13.18
C LYS A 60 -7.53 -16.31 12.73
N SER A 61 -7.14 -15.07 12.45
CA SER A 61 -8.04 -13.99 12.05
C SER A 61 -7.31 -13.06 11.10
N SER A 62 -8.03 -12.41 10.19
CA SER A 62 -7.53 -11.35 9.31
C SER A 62 -7.71 -9.93 9.89
N ILE A 63 -8.16 -9.82 11.14
CA ILE A 63 -8.36 -8.52 11.80
C ILE A 63 -7.03 -8.04 12.39
N ILE A 64 -6.68 -6.79 12.10
CA ILE A 64 -5.54 -6.09 12.70
C ILE A 64 -6.11 -5.01 13.62
N SER A 65 -5.81 -5.13 14.93
CA SER A 65 -6.26 -4.17 15.94
C SER A 65 -5.43 -2.89 15.93
N ASP A 66 -5.86 -1.88 16.67
CA ASP A 66 -5.10 -0.64 16.80
C ASP A 66 -3.73 -0.89 17.44
N GLY A 67 -2.70 -0.28 16.88
CA GLY A 67 -1.31 -0.44 17.30
C GLY A 67 -0.63 -1.74 16.87
N GLU A 68 -1.28 -2.60 16.07
CA GLU A 68 -0.76 -3.93 15.73
C GLU A 68 -0.19 -4.08 14.33
N ALA A 69 -0.32 -3.06 13.46
CA ALA A 69 0.23 -3.12 12.12
C ALA A 69 1.77 -3.08 12.15
N ASP A 70 2.43 -4.03 11.48
CA ASP A 70 3.87 -3.97 11.22
C ASP A 70 4.16 -3.00 10.07
N ILE A 71 3.25 -2.95 9.09
CA ILE A 71 3.37 -2.12 7.89
C ILE A 71 2.05 -1.43 7.59
N LEU A 72 2.10 -0.13 7.28
CA LEU A 72 1.04 0.63 6.63
C LEU A 72 1.49 1.03 5.23
N LEU A 73 0.79 0.56 4.20
CA LEU A 73 0.99 0.91 2.81
C LEU A 73 -0.13 1.84 2.33
N GLY A 74 0.16 3.13 2.23
CA GLY A 74 -0.83 4.15 1.90
C GLY A 74 -0.76 4.61 0.44
N PHE A 75 -1.87 4.48 -0.28
CA PHE A 75 -1.96 4.92 -1.68
C PHE A 75 -2.35 6.40 -1.77
N GLU A 76 -2.86 6.95 -0.65
CA GLU A 76 -3.28 8.34 -0.54
C GLU A 76 -2.97 8.86 0.87
N PRO A 77 -2.45 10.11 1.01
CA PRO A 77 -1.99 10.63 2.31
C PRO A 77 -3.08 10.69 3.38
N LEU A 78 -4.28 11.17 3.06
CA LEU A 78 -5.37 11.28 4.02
C LEU A 78 -5.88 9.91 4.47
N GLU A 79 -5.91 8.92 3.60
CA GLU A 79 -6.27 7.56 3.96
C GLU A 79 -5.20 6.92 4.87
N SER A 80 -3.91 7.22 4.62
CA SER A 80 -2.84 6.83 5.53
C SER A 80 -3.02 7.45 6.92
N LEU A 81 -3.39 8.73 6.99
CA LEU A 81 -3.66 9.41 8.25
C LEU A 81 -4.86 8.79 8.99
N ARG A 82 -5.93 8.43 8.27
CA ARG A 82 -7.12 7.78 8.87
C ARG A 82 -6.80 6.41 9.48
N ALA A 83 -5.88 5.68 8.87
CA ALA A 83 -5.46 4.37 9.35
C ALA A 83 -4.34 4.42 10.40
N VAL A 84 -3.87 5.60 10.78
CA VAL A 84 -2.72 5.75 11.70
C VAL A 84 -2.95 5.14 13.08
N SER A 85 -4.19 4.96 13.52
CA SER A 85 -4.51 4.27 14.76
C SER A 85 -4.05 2.80 14.75
N LYS A 86 -3.95 2.18 13.57
CA LYS A 86 -3.44 0.80 13.40
C LYS A 86 -1.93 0.71 13.62
N CYS A 87 -1.22 1.84 13.56
CA CYS A 87 0.23 1.93 13.69
C CYS A 87 0.67 2.05 15.14
N SER A 88 1.89 1.58 15.40
CA SER A 88 2.64 1.75 16.64
C SER A 88 4.03 2.34 16.33
N LYS A 89 4.86 2.51 17.38
CA LYS A 89 6.26 2.92 17.22
C LYS A 89 7.15 1.89 16.52
N ASP A 90 6.65 0.68 16.29
CA ASP A 90 7.36 -0.38 15.58
C ASP A 90 6.91 -0.51 14.12
N THR A 91 5.85 0.19 13.71
CA THR A 91 5.30 0.16 12.34
C THR A 91 6.21 0.87 11.35
N GLU A 92 6.41 0.27 10.17
CA GLU A 92 6.94 0.99 9.00
C GLU A 92 5.78 1.53 8.15
N ILE A 93 5.82 2.82 7.82
CA ILE A 93 4.83 3.48 6.97
C ILE A 93 5.45 3.79 5.62
N ILE A 94 4.83 3.28 4.55
CA ILE A 94 5.16 3.60 3.16
C ILE A 94 3.94 4.28 2.56
N THR A 95 4.07 5.51 2.04
CA THR A 95 2.91 6.22 1.52
C THR A 95 3.22 7.09 0.31
N ASN A 96 2.27 7.13 -0.62
CA ASN A 96 2.23 8.15 -1.66
C ASN A 96 1.97 9.52 -1.01
N THR A 97 2.73 10.53 -1.39
CA THR A 97 2.58 11.90 -0.88
C THR A 97 1.72 12.81 -1.77
N LYS A 98 1.27 12.33 -2.93
CA LYS A 98 0.39 13.08 -3.82
C LYS A 98 -1.05 12.93 -3.36
N PRO A 99 -1.74 14.03 -2.95
CA PRO A 99 -3.13 13.96 -2.52
C PRO A 99 -4.07 13.67 -3.69
N LEU A 100 -5.14 12.91 -3.39
CA LEU A 100 -6.32 12.78 -4.22
C LEU A 100 -7.50 13.38 -3.44
N GLN A 101 -7.76 14.65 -3.66
CA GLN A 101 -8.75 15.39 -2.87
C GLN A 101 -10.14 14.75 -2.97
N PRO A 102 -10.80 14.44 -1.83
CA PRO A 102 -12.18 14.01 -1.81
C PRO A 102 -13.12 15.07 -2.41
N PHE A 103 -14.24 14.62 -2.96
CA PHE A 103 -15.25 15.52 -3.53
C PHE A 103 -15.68 16.61 -2.54
N THR A 104 -15.85 16.27 -1.25
CA THR A 104 -16.21 17.22 -0.18
C THR A 104 -15.17 18.35 -0.02
N SER A 105 -13.90 18.07 -0.20
CA SER A 105 -12.86 19.09 -0.19
C SER A 105 -12.86 19.91 -1.48
N ALA A 106 -13.09 19.27 -2.61
CA ALA A 106 -13.14 19.94 -3.93
C ALA A 106 -14.28 20.98 -4.03
N ILE A 107 -15.40 20.73 -3.34
CA ILE A 107 -16.55 21.67 -3.27
C ILE A 107 -16.52 22.58 -2.05
N GLY A 108 -15.43 22.60 -1.27
CA GLY A 108 -15.25 23.51 -0.14
C GLY A 108 -16.00 23.15 1.15
N LEU A 109 -16.62 21.96 1.24
CA LEU A 109 -17.31 21.50 2.46
C LEU A 109 -16.37 20.98 3.54
N ALA A 110 -15.13 20.65 3.20
CA ALA A 110 -14.11 20.22 4.15
C ALA A 110 -12.73 20.72 3.70
N LYS A 111 -11.86 21.02 4.64
CA LYS A 111 -10.47 21.37 4.34
C LYS A 111 -9.63 20.07 4.28
N TYR A 112 -8.85 19.90 3.22
CA TYR A 112 -7.83 18.85 3.17
C TYR A 112 -6.67 19.28 4.08
N PRO A 113 -6.15 18.40 4.96
CA PRO A 113 -5.02 18.75 5.84
C PRO A 113 -3.77 19.10 5.03
N GLU A 114 -2.92 19.95 5.60
CA GLU A 114 -1.65 20.30 4.96
C GLU A 114 -0.72 19.09 4.93
N LYS A 115 0.09 18.99 3.87
CA LYS A 115 1.01 17.84 3.66
C LYS A 115 1.94 17.63 4.86
N GLU A 116 2.52 18.71 5.36
CA GLU A 116 3.44 18.68 6.49
C GLU A 116 2.77 18.19 7.78
N GLU A 117 1.52 18.53 7.99
CA GLU A 117 0.73 18.06 9.13
C GLU A 117 0.53 16.54 9.06
N ILE A 118 0.10 16.02 7.90
CA ILE A 118 -0.07 14.59 7.69
C ILE A 118 1.25 13.84 7.92
N GLU A 119 2.33 14.29 7.27
CA GLU A 119 3.64 13.65 7.40
C GLU A 119 4.16 13.65 8.82
N ASN A 120 4.01 14.77 9.57
CA ASN A 120 4.45 14.85 10.96
C ASN A 120 3.71 13.86 11.86
N ILE A 121 2.40 13.70 11.67
CA ILE A 121 1.61 12.73 12.43
C ILE A 121 2.06 11.31 12.09
N LEU A 122 2.20 10.96 10.81
CA LEU A 122 2.63 9.63 10.37
C LEU A 122 4.04 9.30 10.90
N LYS A 123 4.99 10.22 10.79
CA LYS A 123 6.34 10.09 11.37
C LYS A 123 6.31 9.89 12.87
N SER A 124 5.42 10.59 13.58
CA SER A 124 5.30 10.48 15.04
C SER A 124 4.76 9.13 15.51
N LYS A 125 4.13 8.37 14.64
CA LYS A 125 3.47 7.07 14.92
C LYS A 125 4.15 5.88 14.26
N SER A 126 5.37 6.06 13.74
CA SER A 126 6.10 5.00 13.04
C SER A 126 7.53 4.88 13.52
N LYS A 127 8.11 3.70 13.32
CA LYS A 127 9.54 3.42 13.43
C LYS A 127 10.29 4.00 12.24
N LYS A 128 9.70 3.86 11.07
CA LYS A 128 10.24 4.35 9.81
C LYS A 128 9.12 4.88 8.91
N PHE A 129 9.37 6.03 8.31
CA PHE A 129 8.44 6.69 7.38
C PHE A 129 9.10 6.85 6.02
N LEU A 130 8.47 6.29 5.00
CA LEU A 130 8.88 6.37 3.60
C LEU A 130 7.75 7.03 2.79
N GLY A 131 7.80 8.37 2.69
CA GLY A 131 6.85 9.15 1.90
C GLY A 131 7.49 9.69 0.63
N PHE A 132 6.87 9.43 -0.54
CA PHE A 132 7.33 9.94 -1.83
C PHE A 132 6.16 10.07 -2.82
N ASN A 133 6.36 10.84 -3.89
CA ASN A 133 5.35 11.01 -4.94
C ASN A 133 5.32 9.78 -5.87
N ALA A 134 4.65 8.72 -5.41
CA ALA A 134 4.48 7.48 -6.18
C ALA A 134 3.62 7.67 -7.45
N SER A 135 2.73 8.68 -7.45
CA SER A 135 1.91 9.00 -8.63
C SER A 135 2.74 9.50 -9.80
N GLU A 136 3.81 10.25 -9.54
CA GLU A 136 4.74 10.72 -10.58
C GLU A 136 5.48 9.53 -11.22
N LEU A 137 5.99 8.61 -10.40
CA LEU A 137 6.65 7.40 -10.88
C LEU A 137 5.70 6.49 -11.68
N ALA A 138 4.42 6.43 -11.31
CA ALA A 138 3.42 5.70 -12.09
C ALA A 138 3.23 6.30 -13.48
N VAL A 139 3.17 7.63 -13.58
CA VAL A 139 3.10 8.34 -14.88
C VAL A 139 4.38 8.12 -15.70
N GLU A 140 5.55 8.16 -15.07
CA GLU A 140 6.86 7.85 -15.70
C GLU A 140 6.90 6.42 -16.24
N ALA A 141 6.28 5.48 -15.55
CA ALA A 141 6.16 4.09 -16.01
C ALA A 141 5.28 3.96 -17.26
N GLY A 142 4.30 4.87 -17.44
CA GLY A 142 3.42 4.91 -18.60
C GLY A 142 1.96 5.19 -18.30
N THR A 143 1.49 5.03 -17.05
CA THR A 143 0.10 5.34 -16.67
C THR A 143 -0.04 5.57 -15.16
N SER A 144 -0.88 6.54 -14.78
CA SER A 144 -1.23 6.78 -13.38
C SER A 144 -1.93 5.59 -12.70
N LEU A 145 -2.50 4.67 -13.48
CA LEU A 145 -3.16 3.46 -12.97
C LEU A 145 -2.18 2.46 -12.34
N SER A 146 -0.87 2.59 -12.62
CA SER A 146 0.16 1.70 -12.06
C SER A 146 0.72 2.18 -10.71
N LEU A 147 0.06 3.14 -10.03
CA LEU A 147 0.42 3.60 -8.69
C LEU A 147 0.59 2.45 -7.69
N ASN A 148 -0.33 1.50 -7.72
CA ASN A 148 -0.29 0.31 -6.88
C ASN A 148 0.98 -0.53 -7.08
N MET A 149 1.48 -0.62 -8.30
CA MET A 149 2.71 -1.37 -8.61
C MET A 149 3.96 -0.62 -8.10
N VAL A 150 3.99 0.71 -8.19
CA VAL A 150 5.06 1.53 -7.58
C VAL A 150 5.14 1.27 -6.09
N LEU A 151 4.01 1.30 -5.39
CA LEU A 151 3.96 1.10 -3.95
C LEU A 151 4.27 -0.35 -3.54
N LEU A 152 3.86 -1.35 -4.34
CA LEU A 152 4.30 -2.74 -4.14
C LEU A 152 5.82 -2.88 -4.30
N GLY A 153 6.43 -2.22 -5.27
CA GLY A 153 7.89 -2.20 -5.42
C GLY A 153 8.59 -1.65 -4.19
N ALA A 154 8.09 -0.52 -3.68
CA ALA A 154 8.63 0.07 -2.45
C ALA A 154 8.46 -0.85 -1.24
N LEU A 155 7.32 -1.52 -1.11
CA LEU A 155 7.07 -2.50 -0.05
C LEU A 155 8.07 -3.66 -0.09
N LEU A 156 8.32 -4.23 -1.26
CA LEU A 156 9.23 -5.37 -1.41
C LEU A 156 10.68 -5.01 -1.09
N GLN A 157 11.11 -3.79 -1.41
CA GLN A 157 12.45 -3.31 -1.07
C GLN A 157 12.70 -3.32 0.44
N ARG A 158 11.67 -3.10 1.25
CA ARG A 158 11.79 -3.10 2.71
C ARG A 158 12.08 -4.46 3.32
N LYS A 159 11.87 -5.57 2.58
CA LYS A 159 12.13 -6.96 3.02
C LYS A 159 11.44 -7.32 4.34
N ILE A 160 10.26 -6.75 4.60
CA ILE A 160 9.50 -6.96 5.84
C ILE A 160 8.49 -8.11 5.64
N ILE A 161 7.98 -8.28 4.42
CA ILE A 161 7.06 -9.37 4.09
C ILE A 161 7.83 -10.59 3.58
N PRO A 162 7.34 -11.83 3.82
CA PRO A 162 8.04 -13.07 3.46
C PRO A 162 7.81 -13.46 1.99
N LEU A 163 8.01 -12.54 1.06
CA LEU A 163 7.86 -12.76 -0.38
C LEU A 163 9.08 -12.21 -1.12
N GLU A 164 9.54 -12.97 -2.12
CA GLU A 164 10.68 -12.60 -2.93
C GLU A 164 10.28 -11.71 -4.10
N LYS A 165 11.18 -10.81 -4.50
CA LYS A 165 10.97 -9.83 -5.58
C LYS A 165 10.59 -10.50 -6.90
N GLU A 166 11.33 -11.52 -7.28
CA GLU A 166 11.18 -12.25 -8.53
C GLU A 166 9.81 -12.92 -8.62
N LEU A 167 9.30 -13.40 -7.50
CA LEU A 167 7.98 -14.03 -7.44
C LEU A 167 6.87 -12.98 -7.65
N ILE A 168 6.99 -11.81 -7.03
CA ILE A 168 6.03 -10.71 -7.25
C ILE A 168 6.06 -10.25 -8.70
N GLN A 169 7.24 -10.09 -9.31
CA GLN A 169 7.36 -9.73 -10.72
C GLN A 169 6.71 -10.76 -11.66
N LYS A 170 6.94 -12.05 -11.40
CA LYS A 170 6.28 -13.14 -12.12
C LYS A 170 4.76 -13.02 -11.99
N THR A 171 4.27 -12.85 -10.76
CA THR A 171 2.83 -12.73 -10.48
C THR A 171 2.21 -11.51 -11.17
N ILE A 172 2.90 -10.36 -11.16
CA ILE A 172 2.45 -9.16 -11.90
C ILE A 172 2.28 -9.50 -13.38
N LYS A 173 3.27 -10.15 -13.99
CA LYS A 173 3.23 -10.52 -15.41
C LYS A 173 2.09 -11.47 -15.76
N GLU A 174 1.79 -12.42 -14.88
CA GLU A 174 0.79 -13.46 -15.11
C GLU A 174 -0.64 -13.00 -14.77
N LYS A 175 -0.80 -12.16 -13.75
CA LYS A 175 -2.11 -11.79 -13.18
C LYS A 175 -2.61 -10.42 -13.60
N THR A 176 -1.82 -9.66 -14.36
CA THR A 176 -2.28 -8.40 -14.98
C THR A 176 -2.57 -8.61 -16.46
N LYS A 177 -3.34 -7.71 -17.05
CA LYS A 177 -3.62 -7.77 -18.49
C LYS A 177 -2.33 -7.63 -19.28
N LYS A 178 -2.13 -8.45 -20.30
CA LYS A 178 -0.89 -8.50 -21.11
C LYS A 178 -0.44 -7.13 -21.60
N GLU A 179 -1.38 -6.29 -22.02
CA GLU A 179 -1.14 -4.92 -22.51
C GLU A 179 -0.52 -3.98 -21.47
N PHE A 180 -0.73 -4.26 -20.17
CA PHE A 180 -0.21 -3.46 -19.05
C PHE A 180 0.95 -4.14 -18.31
N ALA A 181 1.29 -5.38 -18.65
CA ALA A 181 2.27 -6.16 -17.88
C ALA A 181 3.63 -5.47 -17.81
N GLU A 182 4.14 -4.95 -18.95
CA GLU A 182 5.44 -4.27 -18.99
C GLU A 182 5.43 -2.93 -18.24
N ILE A 183 4.34 -2.16 -18.37
CA ILE A 183 4.16 -0.89 -17.64
C ILE A 183 4.11 -1.16 -16.15
N ASN A 184 3.39 -2.19 -15.72
CA ASN A 184 3.28 -2.59 -14.33
C ASN A 184 4.62 -3.05 -13.74
N LEU A 185 5.41 -3.84 -14.49
CA LEU A 185 6.75 -4.23 -14.09
C LEU A 185 7.69 -3.02 -13.99
N LYS A 186 7.63 -2.10 -14.95
CA LYS A 186 8.42 -0.86 -14.90
C LYS A 186 8.04 -0.01 -13.68
N ALA A 187 6.74 0.13 -13.40
CA ALA A 187 6.25 0.86 -12.23
C ALA A 187 6.75 0.23 -10.93
N PHE A 188 6.69 -1.10 -10.81
CA PHE A 188 7.22 -1.85 -9.68
C PHE A 188 8.73 -1.59 -9.48
N GLU A 189 9.53 -1.65 -10.55
CA GLU A 189 10.97 -1.38 -10.47
C GLU A 189 11.30 0.05 -10.07
N LEU A 190 10.55 1.04 -10.57
CA LEU A 190 10.72 2.44 -10.18
C LEU A 190 10.45 2.62 -8.68
N GLY A 191 9.39 2.00 -8.16
CA GLY A 191 9.07 2.04 -6.73
C GLY A 191 10.13 1.35 -5.87
N PHE A 192 10.64 0.19 -6.32
CA PHE A 192 11.69 -0.54 -5.63
C PHE A 192 12.97 0.29 -5.52
N LYS A 193 13.44 0.85 -6.64
CA LYS A 193 14.62 1.74 -6.67
C LYS A 193 14.41 2.98 -5.82
N LYS A 194 13.22 3.59 -5.87
CA LYS A 194 12.93 4.79 -5.08
C LYS A 194 13.00 4.51 -3.57
N ALA A 195 12.50 3.38 -3.13
CA ALA A 195 12.60 2.98 -1.74
C ALA A 195 14.05 2.66 -1.32
N GLU A 196 14.88 2.15 -2.22
CA GLU A 196 16.31 1.92 -1.99
C GLU A 196 17.09 3.24 -1.83
N GLU A 197 16.78 4.26 -2.65
CA GLU A 197 17.37 5.60 -2.57
C GLU A 197 17.04 6.32 -1.26
N LEU A 198 15.85 6.09 -0.72
CA LEU A 198 15.34 6.79 0.46
C LEU A 198 15.62 6.04 1.77
N GLY A 199 15.99 4.79 1.70
CA GLY A 199 16.05 3.88 2.84
C GLY A 199 17.24 3.44 3.42
#